data_86a03ff8d4590bbb08d21080ad879aca
#
_entry.id   86a03ff8d4590bbb08d21080ad879aca
#
_cell.length_a   1.000
_cell.length_b   1.000
_cell.length_c   1.000
_cell.angle_alpha   90.00
_cell.angle_beta   90.00
_cell.angle_gamma   90.00
#
_symmetry.space_group_name_H-M   'P 1'
#
loop_
_entity.id
_entity.type
_entity.pdbx_description
1 polymer ?
#
loop_
_entity_poly.entity_id
_entity_poly.type
_entity_poly.pdbx_seq_one_letter_code
_entity_poly.pdbx_strand_id
1 'polypeptide(L)'
;MTLHYYQNHAQDFFDGTVNVDMTPLYEAFTQHLPHGARVLDAGCGSGRDAKAFHEMGYQVDAFDASSAMVELARQHTGLPVQLMTFSEIDGKAQYDGIWCCASLLHVPSSELPAVMQKLADALKPGGVWYVSFKYGNGERVQGERRFTDLDE
;
A
#
# COMPACT_ATOMS: atom_id res chain seq x y z
N MET A 1 -10.06 -6.77 -15.24
CA MET A 1 -9.09 -7.19 -15.50
C MET A 1 -7.96 -7.29 -14.59
N THR A 2 -7.52 -6.27 -13.87
CA THR A 2 -6.38 -6.36 -13.01
C THR A 2 -6.59 -7.32 -11.85
N LEU A 3 -7.73 -7.23 -11.20
CA LEU A 3 -8.04 -8.14 -10.10
C LEU A 3 -8.06 -9.58 -10.58
N HIS A 4 -8.67 -9.82 -11.74
CA HIS A 4 -8.76 -11.15 -12.31
C HIS A 4 -7.35 -11.69 -12.62
N TYR A 5 -6.47 -10.83 -13.15
CA TYR A 5 -5.11 -11.23 -13.42
C TYR A 5 -4.43 -11.73 -12.14
N TYR A 6 -4.54 -10.98 -11.05
CA TYR A 6 -3.89 -11.36 -9.81
C TYR A 6 -4.51 -12.59 -9.19
N GLN A 7 -5.80 -12.81 -9.37
CA GLN A 7 -6.41 -14.03 -8.87
C GLN A 7 -5.82 -15.26 -9.54
N ASN A 8 -5.51 -15.15 -10.85
CA ASN A 8 -5.00 -16.29 -11.61
C ASN A 8 -3.49 -16.44 -11.56
N HIS A 9 -2.77 -15.37 -11.25
CA HIS A 9 -1.31 -15.36 -11.31
C HIS A 9 -0.66 -14.97 -10.00
N ALA A 10 -1.40 -15.12 -8.90
CA ALA A 10 -0.94 -14.63 -7.60
C ALA A 10 0.41 -15.23 -7.19
N GLN A 11 0.60 -16.51 -7.43
CA GLN A 11 1.85 -17.16 -7.01
C GLN A 11 3.03 -16.63 -7.81
N ASP A 12 2.87 -16.43 -9.11
CA ASP A 12 3.93 -15.89 -9.94
C ASP A 12 4.28 -14.48 -9.52
N PHE A 13 3.28 -13.67 -9.21
CA PHE A 13 3.49 -12.31 -8.75
C PHE A 13 4.23 -12.30 -7.42
N PHE A 14 3.82 -13.14 -6.49
CA PHE A 14 4.46 -13.26 -5.20
C PHE A 14 5.94 -13.62 -5.35
N ASP A 15 6.24 -14.65 -6.15
CA ASP A 15 7.61 -15.09 -6.33
C ASP A 15 8.47 -14.02 -6.99
N GLY A 16 7.88 -13.19 -7.85
CA GLY A 16 8.61 -12.17 -8.56
C GLY A 16 8.85 -10.90 -7.75
N THR A 17 8.04 -10.65 -6.72
CA THR A 17 8.12 -9.38 -5.99
C THR A 17 8.68 -9.49 -4.59
N VAL A 18 8.56 -10.64 -3.95
CA VAL A 18 8.91 -10.77 -2.54
C VAL A 18 10.40 -10.56 -2.28
N ASN A 19 11.24 -10.82 -3.27
CA ASN A 19 12.69 -10.71 -3.13
C ASN A 19 13.28 -9.42 -3.69
N VAL A 20 12.45 -8.49 -4.16
CA VAL A 20 12.94 -7.21 -4.65
C VAL A 20 13.43 -6.38 -3.48
N ASP A 21 14.60 -5.75 -3.64
CA ASP A 21 15.16 -4.91 -2.58
C ASP A 21 14.52 -3.53 -2.63
N MET A 22 13.65 -3.28 -1.69
CA MET A 22 12.92 -2.01 -1.58
C MET A 22 13.49 -1.11 -0.49
N THR A 23 14.61 -1.49 0.09
CA THR A 23 15.15 -0.78 1.25
C THR A 23 15.27 0.73 1.05
N PRO A 24 15.80 1.22 -0.08
CA PRO A 24 15.91 2.68 -0.23
C PRO A 24 14.56 3.39 -0.17
N LEU A 25 13.51 2.77 -0.73
CA LEU A 25 12.18 3.37 -0.72
C LEU A 25 11.58 3.30 0.68
N TYR A 26 11.79 2.21 1.40
CA TYR A 26 11.31 2.09 2.77
C TYR A 26 11.95 3.16 3.64
N GLU A 27 13.27 3.36 3.49
CA GLU A 27 13.96 4.35 4.30
C GLU A 27 13.45 5.75 4.04
N ALA A 28 13.21 6.08 2.78
CA ALA A 28 12.70 7.39 2.42
C ALA A 28 11.32 7.64 3.05
N PHE A 29 10.48 6.62 3.06
CA PHE A 29 9.14 6.71 3.64
C PHE A 29 9.19 6.80 5.16
N THR A 30 9.97 5.91 5.78
CA THR A 30 9.93 5.78 7.24
C THR A 30 10.69 6.87 7.96
N GLN A 31 11.61 7.58 7.28
CA GLN A 31 12.38 8.64 7.94
C GLN A 31 11.48 9.74 8.52
N HIS A 32 10.27 9.85 8.01
CA HIS A 32 9.32 10.86 8.47
C HIS A 32 8.31 10.34 9.47
N LEU A 33 8.39 9.05 9.82
CA LEU A 33 7.40 8.43 10.70
C LEU A 33 7.88 8.44 12.14
N PRO A 34 6.97 8.67 13.09
CA PRO A 34 7.35 8.53 14.50
C PRO A 34 7.60 7.07 14.83
N HIS A 35 8.33 6.84 15.90
CA HIS A 35 8.61 5.50 16.36
C HIS A 35 7.31 4.78 16.70
N GLY A 36 7.17 3.55 16.23
CA GLY A 36 5.96 2.78 16.48
C GLY A 36 4.73 3.27 15.74
N ALA A 37 4.92 4.05 14.69
CA ALA A 37 3.82 4.65 13.93
C ALA A 37 2.87 3.60 13.36
N ARG A 38 1.64 4.04 13.11
CA ARG A 38 0.64 3.19 12.48
C ARG A 38 0.66 3.42 10.97
N VAL A 39 0.83 2.34 10.21
CA VAL A 39 1.02 2.38 8.77
C VAL A 39 -0.04 1.53 8.10
N LEU A 40 -0.60 2.05 7.01
CA LEU A 40 -1.52 1.29 6.17
C LEU A 40 -0.81 0.91 4.88
N ASP A 41 -0.77 -0.38 4.57
CA ASP A 41 -0.30 -0.87 3.27
C ASP A 41 -1.54 -1.10 2.41
N ALA A 42 -1.86 -0.11 1.60
CA ALA A 42 -3.10 -0.10 0.83
C ALA A 42 -2.88 -0.80 -0.50
N GLY A 43 -3.52 -1.95 -0.67
CA GLY A 43 -3.29 -2.80 -1.84
C GLY A 43 -1.98 -3.54 -1.69
N CYS A 44 -1.87 -4.36 -0.63
CA CYS A 44 -0.59 -4.93 -0.22
C CYS A 44 -0.06 -6.05 -1.11
N GLY A 45 -0.87 -6.59 -1.99
CA GLY A 45 -0.44 -7.69 -2.84
C GLY A 45 0.08 -8.86 -2.02
N SER A 46 1.31 -9.28 -2.29
CA SER A 46 1.93 -10.42 -1.62
C SER A 46 2.28 -10.17 -0.15
N GLY A 47 2.21 -8.92 0.29
CA GLY A 47 2.55 -8.60 1.67
C GLY A 47 4.01 -8.27 1.90
N ARG A 48 4.80 -8.13 0.84
CA ARG A 48 6.22 -7.83 0.95
C ARG A 48 6.48 -6.60 1.82
N ASP A 49 5.78 -5.52 1.51
CA ASP A 49 6.02 -4.25 2.19
C ASP A 49 5.43 -4.26 3.60
N ALA A 50 4.23 -4.84 3.75
CA ALA A 50 3.61 -4.95 5.07
C ALA A 50 4.50 -5.72 6.04
N LYS A 51 5.10 -6.80 5.57
CA LYS A 51 6.01 -7.58 6.41
C LYS A 51 7.23 -6.77 6.80
N ALA A 52 7.81 -6.03 5.85
CA ALA A 52 8.98 -5.22 6.12
C ALA A 52 8.68 -4.16 7.18
N PHE A 53 7.56 -3.46 7.05
CA PHE A 53 7.20 -2.43 8.02
C PHE A 53 6.91 -3.04 9.40
N HIS A 54 6.28 -4.19 9.42
CA HIS A 54 6.03 -4.87 10.68
C HIS A 54 7.34 -5.24 11.37
N GLU A 55 8.30 -5.73 10.61
CA GLU A 55 9.61 -6.11 11.17
C GLU A 55 10.41 -4.90 11.63
N MET A 56 10.10 -3.73 11.09
CA MET A 56 10.72 -2.49 11.55
C MET A 56 10.10 -1.94 12.83
N GLY A 57 9.04 -2.57 13.33
CA GLY A 57 8.42 -2.16 14.58
C GLY A 57 7.18 -1.29 14.44
N TYR A 58 6.68 -1.10 13.23
CA TYR A 58 5.47 -0.31 13.02
C TYR A 58 4.22 -1.15 13.24
N GLN A 59 3.11 -0.48 13.54
CA GLN A 59 1.82 -1.12 13.62
C GLN A 59 1.23 -1.09 12.22
N VAL A 60 1.04 -2.26 11.61
CA VAL A 60 0.68 -2.33 10.20
C VAL A 60 -0.73 -2.89 10.02
N ASP A 61 -1.55 -2.14 9.28
CA ASP A 61 -2.81 -2.65 8.73
C ASP A 61 -2.58 -2.83 7.24
N ALA A 62 -3.18 -3.85 6.65
CA ALA A 62 -2.99 -4.13 5.24
C ALA A 62 -4.25 -4.71 4.65
N PHE A 63 -4.50 -4.42 3.37
CA PHE A 63 -5.62 -5.01 2.65
C PHE A 63 -5.28 -5.20 1.18
N ASP A 64 -6.04 -6.06 0.54
CA ASP A 64 -5.99 -6.21 -0.91
C ASP A 64 -7.36 -6.66 -1.38
N ALA A 65 -7.67 -6.38 -2.63
CA ALA A 65 -8.97 -6.73 -3.21
C ALA A 65 -8.97 -8.14 -3.79
N SER A 66 -7.81 -8.76 -3.94
CA SER A 66 -7.69 -10.10 -4.48
C SER A 66 -7.63 -11.13 -3.35
N SER A 67 -8.59 -12.06 -3.33
CA SER A 67 -8.60 -13.09 -2.29
C SER A 67 -7.35 -13.96 -2.34
N ALA A 68 -6.83 -14.23 -3.53
CA ALA A 68 -5.60 -15.01 -3.67
C ALA A 68 -4.41 -14.27 -3.08
N MET A 69 -4.33 -12.97 -3.30
CA MET A 69 -3.25 -12.16 -2.73
C MET A 69 -3.37 -12.08 -1.21
N VAL A 70 -4.59 -11.90 -0.70
CA VAL A 70 -4.81 -11.83 0.74
C VAL A 70 -4.33 -13.13 1.40
N GLU A 71 -4.63 -14.27 0.79
CA GLU A 71 -4.22 -15.55 1.34
C GLU A 71 -2.70 -15.66 1.38
N LEU A 72 -2.02 -15.32 0.28
CA LEU A 72 -0.56 -15.35 0.24
C LEU A 72 0.04 -14.37 1.24
N ALA A 73 -0.54 -13.18 1.33
CA ALA A 73 -0.02 -12.16 2.24
C ALA A 73 -0.15 -12.60 3.69
N ARG A 74 -1.27 -13.22 4.05
CA ARG A 74 -1.45 -13.72 5.42
C ARG A 74 -0.41 -14.78 5.75
N GLN A 75 -0.13 -15.68 4.80
CA GLN A 75 0.86 -16.72 5.03
C GLN A 75 2.27 -16.14 5.13
N HIS A 76 2.57 -15.16 4.30
CA HIS A 76 3.89 -14.57 4.24
C HIS A 76 4.18 -13.67 5.44
N THR A 77 3.19 -12.90 5.87
CA THR A 77 3.41 -11.88 6.90
C THR A 77 3.02 -12.32 8.30
N GLY A 78 2.06 -13.22 8.42
CA GLY A 78 1.48 -13.53 9.71
C GLY A 78 0.53 -12.46 10.22
N LEU A 79 0.21 -11.46 9.41
CA LEU A 79 -0.68 -10.36 9.78
C LEU A 79 -2.11 -10.65 9.32
N PRO A 80 -3.12 -10.06 9.98
CA PRO A 80 -4.52 -10.27 9.60
C PRO A 80 -4.90 -9.36 8.43
N VAL A 81 -4.31 -9.62 7.28
CA VAL A 81 -4.59 -8.86 6.06
C VAL A 81 -6.06 -9.00 5.69
N GLN A 82 -6.68 -7.88 5.30
CA GLN A 82 -8.10 -7.86 5.01
C GLN A 82 -8.39 -7.94 3.52
N LEU A 83 -9.47 -8.62 3.17
CA LEU A 83 -9.99 -8.62 1.80
C LEU A 83 -10.91 -7.42 1.68
N MET A 84 -10.45 -6.40 0.95
CA MET A 84 -11.15 -5.13 0.96
C MET A 84 -10.71 -4.32 -0.26
N THR A 85 -11.58 -3.48 -0.77
CA THR A 85 -11.24 -2.58 -1.87
C THR A 85 -10.93 -1.19 -1.34
N PHE A 86 -10.33 -0.36 -2.19
CA PHE A 86 -10.03 1.02 -1.80
C PHE A 86 -11.30 1.81 -1.46
N SER A 87 -12.41 1.51 -2.12
CA SER A 87 -13.64 2.26 -1.87
C SER A 87 -14.24 1.98 -0.50
N GLU A 88 -13.77 0.94 0.17
CA GLU A 88 -14.27 0.57 1.49
C GLU A 88 -13.51 1.23 2.63
N ILE A 89 -12.48 2.02 2.34
CA ILE A 89 -11.72 2.74 3.36
C ILE A 89 -12.62 3.79 3.99
N ASP A 90 -12.70 3.83 5.31
CA ASP A 90 -13.57 4.79 6.00
C ASP A 90 -12.95 5.43 7.25
N GLY A 91 -11.66 5.23 7.48
CA GLY A 91 -10.99 5.79 8.65
C GLY A 91 -10.78 7.29 8.55
N LYS A 92 -10.59 7.92 9.69
CA LYS A 92 -10.29 9.35 9.77
C LYS A 92 -9.08 9.57 10.64
N ALA A 93 -8.04 10.22 10.07
CA ALA A 93 -6.83 10.54 10.82
C ALA A 93 -6.33 9.35 11.63
N GLN A 94 -6.26 8.20 10.99
CA GLN A 94 -5.98 6.94 11.65
C GLN A 94 -4.52 6.53 11.50
N TYR A 95 -3.88 6.91 10.40
CA TYR A 95 -2.55 6.43 10.07
C TYR A 95 -1.52 7.53 10.03
N ASP A 96 -0.34 7.25 10.53
CA ASP A 96 0.82 8.13 10.43
C ASP A 96 1.43 8.04 9.03
N GLY A 97 1.31 6.89 8.38
CA GLY A 97 1.81 6.70 7.04
C GLY A 97 0.89 5.81 6.23
N ILE A 98 0.78 6.10 4.95
CA ILE A 98 0.02 5.27 4.01
C ILE A 98 0.94 4.94 2.85
N TRP A 99 1.00 3.65 2.51
CA TRP A 99 1.88 3.14 1.48
C TRP A 99 1.04 2.54 0.36
N CYS A 100 1.16 3.10 -0.84
CA CYS A 100 0.44 2.64 -2.03
C CYS A 100 1.44 2.33 -3.12
N CYS A 101 2.06 1.16 -3.07
CA CYS A 101 3.09 0.79 -4.03
C CYS A 101 2.47 0.13 -5.24
N ALA A 102 2.37 0.88 -6.34
CA ALA A 102 1.83 0.41 -7.61
C ALA A 102 0.42 -0.17 -7.48
N SER A 103 -0.35 0.31 -6.50
CA SER A 103 -1.67 -0.26 -6.24
C SER A 103 -2.81 0.62 -6.77
N LEU A 104 -2.64 1.93 -6.74
CA LEU A 104 -3.72 2.83 -7.21
C LEU A 104 -3.94 2.76 -8.71
N LEU A 105 -2.97 2.26 -9.45
CA LEU A 105 -3.14 2.11 -10.89
C LEU A 105 -4.25 1.14 -11.26
N HIS A 106 -4.69 0.32 -10.31
CA HIS A 106 -5.77 -0.64 -10.53
C HIS A 106 -7.15 -0.05 -10.28
N VAL A 107 -7.21 1.17 -9.77
CA VAL A 107 -8.47 1.84 -9.51
C VAL A 107 -8.94 2.51 -10.80
N PRO A 108 -10.21 2.32 -11.21
CA PRO A 108 -10.70 3.02 -12.40
C PRO A 108 -10.55 4.53 -12.24
N SER A 109 -10.20 5.22 -13.31
CA SER A 109 -9.92 6.65 -13.22
C SER A 109 -11.13 7.44 -12.75
N SER A 110 -12.34 6.96 -13.03
CA SER A 110 -13.56 7.63 -12.57
C SER A 110 -13.72 7.54 -11.05
N GLU A 111 -13.12 6.55 -10.41
CA GLU A 111 -13.24 6.36 -8.97
C GLU A 111 -12.02 6.91 -8.22
N LEU A 112 -10.96 7.22 -8.94
CA LEU A 112 -9.71 7.60 -8.31
C LEU A 112 -9.83 8.84 -7.41
N PRO A 113 -10.53 9.92 -7.82
CA PRO A 113 -10.62 11.07 -6.93
C PRO A 113 -11.27 10.74 -5.59
N ALA A 114 -12.32 9.92 -5.59
CA ALA A 114 -12.98 9.54 -4.34
C ALA A 114 -12.07 8.68 -3.47
N VAL A 115 -11.34 7.76 -4.10
CA VAL A 115 -10.39 6.91 -3.38
C VAL A 115 -9.27 7.75 -2.77
N MET A 116 -8.73 8.70 -3.53
CA MET A 116 -7.69 9.57 -3.02
C MET A 116 -8.18 10.37 -1.81
N GLN A 117 -9.43 10.83 -1.85
CA GLN A 117 -9.98 11.55 -0.71
C GLN A 117 -10.10 10.66 0.52
N LYS A 118 -10.53 9.41 0.33
CA LYS A 118 -10.63 8.47 1.45
C LYS A 118 -9.27 8.21 2.07
N LEU A 119 -8.23 8.07 1.26
CA LEU A 119 -6.89 7.89 1.77
C LEU A 119 -6.41 9.12 2.52
N ALA A 120 -6.70 10.30 1.98
CA ALA A 120 -6.32 11.55 2.64
C ALA A 120 -7.00 11.69 3.99
N ASP A 121 -8.29 11.32 4.04
CA ASP A 121 -9.04 11.40 5.30
C ASP A 121 -8.49 10.43 6.34
N ALA A 122 -7.98 9.29 5.91
CA ALA A 122 -7.44 8.28 6.82
C ALA A 122 -6.05 8.66 7.33
N LEU A 123 -5.37 9.58 6.66
CA LEU A 123 -4.03 10.00 7.03
C LEU A 123 -4.10 11.11 8.07
N LYS A 124 -3.28 11.01 9.10
CA LYS A 124 -3.21 12.05 10.13
C LYS A 124 -2.60 13.32 9.54
N PRO A 125 -2.94 14.50 10.08
CA PRO A 125 -2.25 15.73 9.66
C PRO A 125 -0.74 15.57 9.82
N GLY A 126 -0.01 15.94 8.79
CA GLY A 126 1.45 15.78 8.80
C GLY A 126 1.93 14.40 8.50
N GLY A 127 1.02 13.48 8.18
CA GLY A 127 1.40 12.12 7.86
C GLY A 127 2.13 12.02 6.52
N VAL A 128 2.66 10.83 6.25
CA VAL A 128 3.45 10.56 5.06
C VAL A 128 2.68 9.64 4.15
N TRP A 129 2.66 9.95 2.87
CA TRP A 129 1.95 9.15 1.88
C TRP A 129 2.88 8.84 0.71
N TYR A 130 3.17 7.56 0.54
CA TYR A 130 3.98 7.08 -0.58
C TYR A 130 3.07 6.53 -1.67
N VAL A 131 3.28 6.95 -2.89
CA VAL A 131 2.50 6.48 -4.03
C VAL A 131 3.45 6.17 -5.18
N SER A 132 3.28 5.02 -5.82
CA SER A 132 4.01 4.72 -7.03
C SER A 132 3.05 4.15 -8.06
N PHE A 133 3.38 4.37 -9.33
CA PHE A 133 2.60 3.89 -10.45
C PHE A 133 3.54 3.23 -11.44
N LYS A 134 2.96 2.42 -12.32
CA LYS A 134 3.72 1.75 -13.37
C LYS A 134 3.43 2.40 -14.71
N TYR A 135 4.48 2.69 -15.47
CA TYR A 135 4.34 3.30 -16.79
C TYR A 135 5.11 2.48 -17.79
N GLY A 136 4.46 2.14 -18.92
CA GLY A 136 5.14 1.41 -19.97
C GLY A 136 5.86 0.20 -19.44
N ASN A 137 7.17 0.17 -19.54
CA ASN A 137 7.96 -0.95 -19.15
C ASN A 137 8.45 -0.90 -17.74
N GLY A 138 8.16 0.17 -17.02
CA GLY A 138 8.75 0.31 -15.71
C GLY A 138 7.82 0.87 -14.71
N GLU A 139 8.30 0.82 -13.50
CA GLU A 139 7.60 1.39 -12.39
C GLU A 139 8.21 2.75 -12.11
N ARG A 140 7.36 3.74 -11.91
CA ARG A 140 7.83 5.08 -11.63
C ARG A 140 7.28 5.51 -10.29
N VAL A 141 8.18 5.92 -9.42
CA VAL A 141 7.79 6.48 -8.15
C VAL A 141 7.35 7.92 -8.37
N GLN A 142 6.09 8.21 -8.03
CA GLN A 142 5.56 9.54 -8.17
C GLN A 142 6.01 10.45 -7.07
N GLY A 143 6.59 9.90 -6.09
CA GLY A 143 7.16 10.66 -5.04
C GLY A 143 6.64 10.19 -3.76
N GLU A 144 7.48 10.30 -2.78
CA GLU A 144 7.06 10.18 -1.47
C GLU A 144 6.63 11.54 -1.09
N ARG A 145 5.53 11.59 -0.44
CA ARG A 145 4.94 12.87 -0.15
C ARG A 145 4.58 12.96 1.28
N ARG A 146 4.87 14.10 1.84
CA ARG A 146 4.47 14.38 3.18
C ARG A 146 3.35 15.35 3.04
N PHE A 147 2.13 14.85 3.19
CA PHE A 147 0.98 15.62 2.86
C PHE A 147 0.22 16.08 4.02
N THR A 148 -0.03 17.35 4.02
CA THR A 148 -1.24 17.79 4.64
C THR A 148 -2.19 18.21 3.56
N ASP A 149 -1.73 18.20 2.34
CA ASP A 149 -2.66 18.40 1.25
C ASP A 149 -2.25 17.48 0.12
N LEU A 150 -3.17 17.23 -0.76
CA LEU A 150 -2.98 16.30 -1.84
C LEU A 150 -2.90 16.96 -3.18
N ASP A 151 -2.70 18.24 -3.19
CA ASP A 151 -2.64 18.97 -4.43
C ASP A 151 -1.38 18.72 -5.19
N GLU A 152 -0.41 18.18 -4.55
CA GLU A 152 0.84 17.97 -5.17
C GLU A 152 0.94 16.85 -6.11
#